data_b9456b102d7588b414464679220ef2ce
#
_entry.id   b9456b102d7588b414464679220ef2ce
#
_cell.length_a   1.000
_cell.length_b   1.000
_cell.length_c   1.000
_cell.angle_alpha   90.00
_cell.angle_beta   90.00
_cell.angle_gamma   90.00
#
_symmetry.space_group_name_H-M   'P 1'
#
loop_
_entity.id
_entity.type
_entity.pdbx_description
1 polymer ?
#
loop_
_entity_poly.entity_id
_entity_poly.type
_entity_poly.pdbx_seq_one_letter_code
_entity_poly.pdbx_strand_id
1 'polypeptide(L)'
;LKRRIEIGVLFSRSGSYELLGRACRDGALGGVAAVNADPRREIEFVPVERDPGGRIEAYAPLSAEILGTTAARHIVGCITSWSRKDVIPALEKGGGLLWYPAPYEGFEASDHVVYMNAAPNQHLVPLVSHVASRYGRDAFLLGSNYIWGWEMNRIARDLVADAGGEVRGERYLPLGDTDVSRLVEEICATAPDFVLNNLIGPSSYAFFEAYAALGERDERFRPERRPVVSCNLTEAELPSIAPHGEGHLSCLPFVHDDRAGPRSSFEAAAHAAVTALADAIELAGTDEPGAVRHAAASRPFDTVLGRIRIDAATQHASLPFRIGRIRGERFEVVEASAGSIDPDPYLSRYDPATTFRPALRLVR
;
A
#
# COMPACT_ATOMS: atom_id res chain seq x y z
N LEU A 1 -5.96 5.95 -36.32
CA LEU A 1 -6.50 6.66 -35.15
C LEU A 1 -6.61 5.66 -33.99
N LYS A 2 -6.11 6.02 -32.80
CA LYS A 2 -6.27 5.20 -31.60
C LYS A 2 -7.74 5.15 -31.17
N ARG A 3 -8.18 4.00 -30.63
CA ARG A 3 -9.51 3.88 -30.03
C ARG A 3 -9.50 4.62 -28.67
N ARG A 4 -10.42 5.57 -28.51
CA ARG A 4 -10.57 6.34 -27.26
C ARG A 4 -11.38 5.56 -26.25
N ILE A 5 -10.86 5.45 -25.03
CA ILE A 5 -11.49 4.73 -23.92
C ILE A 5 -11.50 5.64 -22.70
N GLU A 6 -12.69 5.89 -22.17
CA GLU A 6 -12.83 6.61 -20.91
C GLU A 6 -12.48 5.69 -19.73
N ILE A 7 -11.71 6.22 -18.76
CA ILE A 7 -11.41 5.53 -17.51
C ILE A 7 -11.67 6.47 -16.32
N GLY A 8 -12.30 5.98 -15.27
CA GLY A 8 -12.48 6.71 -14.03
C GLY A 8 -11.16 6.88 -13.29
N VAL A 9 -10.90 8.07 -12.74
CA VAL A 9 -9.80 8.37 -11.83
C VAL A 9 -10.39 8.94 -10.57
N LEU A 10 -10.39 8.15 -9.47
CA LEU A 10 -11.19 8.43 -8.27
C LEU A 10 -10.30 8.48 -7.01
N PHE A 11 -9.75 9.66 -6.71
CA PHE A 11 -8.87 9.88 -5.56
C PHE A 11 -9.19 11.18 -4.83
N SER A 12 -9.20 11.14 -3.49
CA SER A 12 -9.28 12.34 -2.65
C SER A 12 -8.01 13.17 -2.73
N ARG A 13 -8.18 14.48 -2.89
CA ARG A 13 -7.09 15.47 -2.91
C ARG A 13 -7.04 16.33 -1.66
N SER A 14 -7.76 15.93 -0.63
CA SER A 14 -7.86 16.59 0.68
C SER A 14 -8.16 15.58 1.79
N GLY A 15 -8.14 16.03 3.06
CA GLY A 15 -8.38 15.21 4.24
C GLY A 15 -7.17 14.38 4.68
N SER A 16 -7.37 13.42 5.58
CA SER A 16 -6.29 12.63 6.20
C SER A 16 -5.45 11.81 5.21
N TYR A 17 -5.95 11.59 4.00
CA TYR A 17 -5.29 10.83 2.92
C TYR A 17 -4.78 11.71 1.78
N GLU A 18 -4.71 13.02 1.97
CA GLU A 18 -4.41 13.97 0.90
C GLU A 18 -3.14 13.63 0.13
N LEU A 19 -2.03 13.42 0.83
CA LEU A 19 -0.73 13.15 0.18
C LEU A 19 -0.73 11.84 -0.61
N LEU A 20 -1.32 10.79 -0.04
CA LEU A 20 -1.44 9.49 -0.71
C LEU A 20 -2.41 9.55 -1.89
N GLY A 21 -3.54 10.23 -1.72
CA GLY A 21 -4.52 10.43 -2.80
C GLY A 21 -3.98 11.23 -3.96
N ARG A 22 -3.21 12.29 -3.71
CA ARG A 22 -2.51 13.08 -4.73
C ARG A 22 -1.46 12.24 -5.45
N ALA A 23 -0.63 11.47 -4.72
CA ALA A 23 0.37 10.58 -5.32
C ALA A 23 -0.28 9.53 -6.23
N CYS A 24 -1.35 8.86 -5.79
CA CYS A 24 -2.08 7.91 -6.65
C CYS A 24 -2.69 8.58 -7.89
N ARG A 25 -3.29 9.75 -7.74
CA ARG A 25 -3.83 10.51 -8.87
C ARG A 25 -2.74 10.84 -9.89
N ASP A 26 -1.62 11.39 -9.43
CA ASP A 26 -0.51 11.77 -10.29
C ASP A 26 0.08 10.54 -11.00
N GLY A 27 0.20 9.41 -10.31
CA GLY A 27 0.58 8.14 -10.88
C GLY A 27 -0.40 7.65 -11.95
N ALA A 28 -1.71 7.71 -11.70
CA ALA A 28 -2.73 7.33 -12.66
C ALA A 28 -2.67 8.22 -13.92
N LEU A 29 -2.58 9.53 -13.75
CA LEU A 29 -2.47 10.47 -14.88
C LEU A 29 -1.12 10.33 -15.63
N GLY A 30 -0.03 10.04 -14.91
CA GLY A 30 1.26 9.68 -15.50
C GLY A 30 1.17 8.41 -16.35
N GLY A 31 0.46 7.40 -15.87
CA GLY A 31 0.17 6.18 -16.62
C GLY A 31 -0.66 6.45 -17.88
N VAL A 32 -1.71 7.29 -17.78
CA VAL A 32 -2.51 7.74 -18.92
C VAL A 32 -1.61 8.44 -19.95
N ALA A 33 -0.77 9.37 -19.52
CA ALA A 33 0.15 10.08 -20.39
C ALA A 33 1.13 9.12 -21.10
N ALA A 34 1.68 8.14 -20.37
CA ALA A 34 2.58 7.13 -20.91
C ALA A 34 1.90 6.26 -21.99
N VAL A 35 0.68 5.77 -21.73
CA VAL A 35 -0.12 4.99 -22.71
C VAL A 35 -0.43 5.83 -23.94
N ASN A 36 -0.87 7.07 -23.76
CA ASN A 36 -1.28 7.94 -24.86
C ASN A 36 -0.10 8.36 -25.76
N ALA A 37 1.09 8.55 -25.15
CA ALA A 37 2.31 8.91 -25.87
C ALA A 37 2.96 7.74 -26.64
N ASP A 38 2.66 6.48 -26.29
CA ASP A 38 3.26 5.33 -26.97
C ASP A 38 2.62 5.11 -28.36
N PRO A 39 3.37 5.30 -29.46
CA PRO A 39 2.84 5.14 -30.81
C PRO A 39 2.48 3.70 -31.17
N ARG A 40 2.95 2.70 -30.40
CA ARG A 40 2.65 1.28 -30.63
C ARG A 40 1.27 0.89 -30.11
N ARG A 41 0.66 1.72 -29.26
CA ARG A 41 -0.68 1.48 -28.70
C ARG A 41 -1.78 1.76 -29.72
N GLU A 42 -2.76 0.89 -29.73
CA GLU A 42 -3.99 1.04 -30.55
C GLU A 42 -5.09 1.82 -29.82
N ILE A 43 -4.91 2.04 -28.50
CA ILE A 43 -5.84 2.77 -27.63
C ILE A 43 -5.23 4.07 -27.09
N GLU A 44 -6.11 4.99 -26.69
CA GLU A 44 -5.78 6.15 -25.86
C GLU A 44 -6.81 6.29 -24.74
N PHE A 45 -6.36 6.63 -23.56
CA PHE A 45 -7.23 6.85 -22.41
C PHE A 45 -7.67 8.31 -22.28
N VAL A 46 -8.95 8.48 -21.93
CA VAL A 46 -9.54 9.77 -21.55
C VAL A 46 -9.90 9.67 -20.06
N PRO A 47 -9.18 10.35 -19.15
CA PRO A 47 -9.46 10.28 -17.73
C PRO A 47 -10.74 11.05 -17.38
N VAL A 48 -11.63 10.40 -16.64
CA VAL A 48 -12.82 10.96 -16.01
C VAL A 48 -12.53 11.10 -14.52
N GLU A 49 -12.03 12.27 -14.12
CA GLU A 49 -11.63 12.51 -12.75
C GLU A 49 -12.80 12.85 -11.83
N ARG A 50 -12.80 12.26 -10.62
CA ARG A 50 -13.67 12.66 -9.50
C ARG A 50 -12.86 12.77 -8.22
N ASP A 51 -13.22 13.76 -7.39
CA ASP A 51 -12.60 14.02 -6.09
C ASP A 51 -13.63 13.82 -4.98
N PRO A 52 -13.46 12.78 -4.13
CA PRO A 52 -14.31 12.59 -2.95
C PRO A 52 -14.17 13.66 -1.87
N GLY A 53 -13.16 14.54 -1.96
CA GLY A 53 -12.98 15.66 -1.04
C GLY A 53 -12.67 15.25 0.40
N GLY A 54 -11.92 14.16 0.60
CA GLY A 54 -11.58 13.62 1.92
C GLY A 54 -12.71 12.84 2.60
N ARG A 55 -13.87 12.70 1.94
CA ARG A 55 -15.05 12.04 2.51
C ARG A 55 -15.20 10.62 1.97
N ILE A 56 -15.15 9.64 2.87
CA ILE A 56 -15.21 8.21 2.50
C ILE A 56 -16.55 7.88 1.85
N GLU A 57 -17.63 8.41 2.39
CA GLU A 57 -19.01 8.20 1.88
C GLU A 57 -19.26 8.76 0.48
N ALA A 58 -18.35 9.58 -0.05
CA ALA A 58 -18.47 10.11 -1.40
C ALA A 58 -17.94 9.16 -2.49
N TYR A 59 -17.14 8.15 -2.13
CA TYR A 59 -16.54 7.23 -3.12
C TYR A 59 -17.59 6.39 -3.87
N ALA A 60 -18.52 5.77 -3.15
CA ALA A 60 -19.54 4.92 -3.78
C ALA A 60 -20.50 5.70 -4.70
N PRO A 61 -21.08 6.86 -4.31
CA PRO A 61 -21.87 7.70 -5.23
C PRO A 61 -21.11 8.17 -6.46
N LEU A 62 -19.85 8.61 -6.29
CA LEU A 62 -19.01 9.08 -7.43
C LEU A 62 -18.63 7.93 -8.35
N SER A 63 -18.37 6.73 -7.81
CA SER A 63 -18.15 5.53 -8.62
C SER A 63 -19.39 5.18 -9.46
N ALA A 64 -20.57 5.20 -8.84
CA ALA A 64 -21.84 4.98 -9.54
C ALA A 64 -22.12 6.06 -10.60
N GLU A 65 -21.77 7.32 -10.33
CA GLU A 65 -21.89 8.43 -11.30
C GLU A 65 -20.97 8.18 -12.50
N ILE A 66 -19.68 7.85 -12.28
CA ILE A 66 -18.75 7.55 -13.38
C ILE A 66 -19.34 6.47 -14.28
N LEU A 67 -19.73 5.33 -13.69
CA LEU A 67 -20.25 4.19 -14.45
C LEU A 67 -21.60 4.45 -15.14
N GLY A 68 -22.43 5.33 -14.56
CA GLY A 68 -23.79 5.59 -15.06
C GLY A 68 -23.90 6.76 -16.05
N THR A 69 -22.94 7.68 -16.05
CA THR A 69 -23.04 8.93 -16.85
C THR A 69 -21.94 9.07 -17.89
N THR A 70 -20.97 8.16 -17.92
CA THR A 70 -19.84 8.17 -18.89
C THR A 70 -19.72 6.79 -19.55
N ALA A 71 -18.80 6.67 -20.52
CA ALA A 71 -18.48 5.38 -21.15
C ALA A 71 -17.43 4.58 -20.36
N ALA A 72 -16.94 5.11 -19.22
CA ALA A 72 -15.94 4.43 -18.41
C ALA A 72 -16.50 3.15 -17.76
N ARG A 73 -15.78 2.04 -17.93
CA ARG A 73 -16.06 0.74 -17.31
C ARG A 73 -15.00 0.32 -16.31
N HIS A 74 -13.86 0.99 -16.33
CA HIS A 74 -12.73 0.79 -15.43
C HIS A 74 -12.50 2.04 -14.60
N ILE A 75 -12.26 1.86 -13.31
CA ILE A 75 -11.91 2.93 -12.37
C ILE A 75 -10.55 2.61 -11.77
N VAL A 76 -9.60 3.52 -11.87
CA VAL A 76 -8.37 3.50 -11.07
C VAL A 76 -8.63 4.39 -9.87
N GLY A 77 -8.67 3.82 -8.67
CA GLY A 77 -9.15 4.62 -7.56
C GLY A 77 -9.19 3.93 -6.22
N CYS A 78 -9.76 4.65 -5.28
CA CYS A 78 -9.83 4.35 -3.86
C CYS A 78 -8.45 4.37 -3.19
N ILE A 79 -8.45 4.75 -1.90
CA ILE A 79 -7.21 4.91 -1.12
C ILE A 79 -7.28 4.20 0.23
N THR A 80 -8.47 3.78 0.63
CA THR A 80 -8.71 3.15 1.93
C THR A 80 -9.48 1.85 1.78
N SER A 81 -9.35 0.98 2.78
CA SER A 81 -10.14 -0.24 2.87
C SER A 81 -11.64 0.03 2.86
N TRP A 82 -12.08 1.10 3.53
CA TRP A 82 -13.48 1.52 3.51
C TRP A 82 -13.93 1.94 2.11
N SER A 83 -13.22 2.88 1.49
CA SER A 83 -13.60 3.35 0.15
C SER A 83 -13.64 2.21 -0.87
N ARG A 84 -12.69 1.25 -0.79
CA ARG A 84 -12.70 0.06 -1.65
C ARG A 84 -13.94 -0.79 -1.41
N LYS A 85 -14.26 -1.12 -0.15
CA LYS A 85 -15.42 -1.94 0.18
C LYS A 85 -16.74 -1.27 -0.20
N ASP A 86 -16.85 0.04 0.01
CA ASP A 86 -18.06 0.80 -0.29
C ASP A 86 -18.34 0.92 -1.79
N VAL A 87 -17.32 0.88 -2.65
CA VAL A 87 -17.55 0.96 -4.10
C VAL A 87 -17.92 -0.39 -4.75
N ILE A 88 -17.59 -1.53 -4.13
CA ILE A 88 -17.86 -2.86 -4.71
C ILE A 88 -19.33 -3.03 -5.12
N PRO A 89 -20.35 -2.71 -4.31
CA PRO A 89 -21.74 -2.82 -4.74
C PRO A 89 -22.10 -1.93 -5.95
N ALA A 90 -21.48 -0.76 -6.08
CA ALA A 90 -21.67 0.11 -7.23
C ALA A 90 -21.03 -0.47 -8.49
N LEU A 91 -19.85 -1.08 -8.36
CA LEU A 91 -19.17 -1.79 -9.46
C LEU A 91 -19.96 -3.01 -9.94
N GLU A 92 -20.46 -3.83 -9.01
CA GLU A 92 -21.30 -5.00 -9.31
C GLU A 92 -22.57 -4.59 -10.08
N LYS A 93 -23.27 -3.57 -9.59
CA LYS A 93 -24.49 -3.06 -10.22
C LYS A 93 -24.24 -2.38 -11.56
N GLY A 94 -23.14 -1.64 -11.68
CA GLY A 94 -22.76 -0.89 -12.89
C GLY A 94 -21.94 -1.71 -13.90
N GLY A 95 -21.59 -2.96 -13.59
CA GLY A 95 -20.72 -3.80 -14.40
C GLY A 95 -19.31 -3.22 -14.57
N GLY A 96 -18.77 -2.56 -13.52
CA GLY A 96 -17.46 -1.92 -13.55
C GLY A 96 -16.35 -2.79 -12.96
N LEU A 97 -15.09 -2.38 -13.17
CA LEU A 97 -13.89 -3.00 -12.60
C LEU A 97 -13.01 -1.92 -11.96
N LEU A 98 -12.69 -2.10 -10.68
CA LEU A 98 -11.76 -1.24 -9.94
C LEU A 98 -10.32 -1.77 -10.07
N TRP A 99 -9.38 -0.88 -10.35
CA TRP A 99 -7.94 -1.11 -10.26
C TRP A 99 -7.43 -0.37 -9.01
N TYR A 100 -7.25 -1.13 -7.93
CA TYR A 100 -6.98 -0.60 -6.59
C TYR A 100 -5.48 -0.51 -6.31
N PRO A 101 -4.87 0.71 -6.20
CA PRO A 101 -3.43 0.87 -6.11
C PRO A 101 -2.89 1.02 -4.69
N ALA A 102 -3.73 0.98 -3.65
CA ALA A 102 -3.28 1.12 -2.26
C ALA A 102 -2.93 -0.24 -1.65
N PRO A 103 -2.05 -0.29 -0.62
CA PRO A 103 -1.74 -1.53 0.08
C PRO A 103 -2.99 -2.14 0.69
N TYR A 104 -2.97 -3.45 0.84
CA TYR A 104 -4.13 -4.25 1.15
C TYR A 104 -3.93 -5.07 2.43
N GLU A 105 -4.94 -5.08 3.29
CA GLU A 105 -4.93 -5.78 4.58
C GLU A 105 -5.19 -7.28 4.49
N GLY A 106 -5.58 -7.80 3.34
CA GLY A 106 -5.93 -9.21 3.16
C GLY A 106 -7.41 -9.53 3.39
N PHE A 107 -7.73 -10.83 3.29
CA PHE A 107 -9.02 -11.45 3.61
C PHE A 107 -10.20 -10.98 2.76
N GLU A 108 -9.93 -10.53 1.56
CA GLU A 108 -10.93 -10.17 0.55
C GLU A 108 -10.43 -10.58 -0.84
N ALA A 109 -11.33 -10.99 -1.68
CA ALA A 109 -11.17 -11.05 -3.13
C ALA A 109 -12.53 -10.73 -3.77
N SER A 110 -12.53 -9.95 -4.83
CA SER A 110 -13.74 -9.60 -5.56
C SER A 110 -13.48 -9.68 -7.06
N ASP A 111 -14.44 -10.21 -7.80
CA ASP A 111 -14.41 -10.24 -9.26
C ASP A 111 -14.46 -8.83 -9.90
N HIS A 112 -14.77 -7.82 -9.09
CA HIS A 112 -14.85 -6.41 -9.50
C HIS A 112 -13.66 -5.57 -9.04
N VAL A 113 -12.60 -6.19 -8.49
CA VAL A 113 -11.40 -5.47 -8.02
C VAL A 113 -10.14 -6.19 -8.46
N VAL A 114 -9.23 -5.47 -9.11
CA VAL A 114 -7.84 -5.87 -9.33
C VAL A 114 -6.96 -5.15 -8.31
N TYR A 115 -6.27 -5.91 -7.47
CA TYR A 115 -5.46 -5.40 -6.37
C TYR A 115 -4.01 -5.18 -6.85
N MET A 116 -3.62 -3.93 -7.04
CA MET A 116 -2.36 -3.53 -7.68
C MET A 116 -1.27 -3.15 -6.69
N ASN A 117 -1.48 -3.37 -5.39
CA ASN A 117 -0.49 -3.12 -4.36
C ASN A 117 -0.37 -4.33 -3.42
N ALA A 118 0.60 -4.28 -2.51
CA ALA A 118 1.04 -5.42 -1.73
C ALA A 118 -0.03 -5.97 -0.76
N ALA A 119 -0.15 -7.29 -0.71
CA ALA A 119 -0.89 -8.06 0.29
C ALA A 119 0.00 -8.38 1.51
N PRO A 120 -0.56 -8.84 2.65
CA PRO A 120 0.19 -9.08 3.88
C PRO A 120 1.46 -9.91 3.75
N ASN A 121 1.45 -10.95 2.91
CA ASN A 121 2.62 -11.77 2.66
C ASN A 121 3.72 -11.06 1.85
N GLN A 122 3.39 -9.93 1.22
CA GLN A 122 4.31 -9.12 0.40
C GLN A 122 4.83 -7.88 1.13
N HIS A 123 4.27 -7.52 2.30
CA HIS A 123 4.74 -6.37 3.09
C HIS A 123 4.90 -6.67 4.59
N LEU A 124 3.84 -7.09 5.31
CA LEU A 124 3.88 -7.23 6.77
C LEU A 124 4.72 -8.44 7.20
N VAL A 125 4.58 -9.58 6.54
CA VAL A 125 5.35 -10.81 6.85
C VAL A 125 6.85 -10.56 6.70
N PRO A 126 7.38 -10.05 5.56
CA PRO A 126 8.81 -9.76 5.45
C PRO A 126 9.27 -8.66 6.41
N LEU A 127 8.43 -7.65 6.69
CA LEU A 127 8.80 -6.59 7.63
C LEU A 127 8.97 -7.12 9.06
N VAL A 128 8.02 -7.90 9.57
CA VAL A 128 8.11 -8.50 10.92
C VAL A 128 9.28 -9.48 10.99
N SER A 129 9.53 -10.29 9.95
CA SER A 129 10.70 -11.18 9.89
C SER A 129 12.02 -10.40 9.97
N HIS A 130 12.11 -9.28 9.23
CA HIS A 130 13.27 -8.39 9.25
C HIS A 130 13.54 -7.82 10.64
N VAL A 131 12.53 -7.23 11.26
CA VAL A 131 12.71 -6.57 12.56
C VAL A 131 12.92 -7.57 13.69
N ALA A 132 12.24 -8.69 13.69
CA ALA A 132 12.40 -9.75 14.69
C ALA A 132 13.82 -10.33 14.70
N SER A 133 14.49 -10.36 13.55
CA SER A 133 15.86 -10.87 13.43
C SER A 133 16.95 -9.86 13.82
N ARG A 134 16.66 -8.56 13.85
CA ARG A 134 17.65 -7.49 14.00
C ARG A 134 17.50 -6.64 15.26
N TYR A 135 16.28 -6.41 15.70
CA TYR A 135 15.98 -5.48 16.79
C TYR A 135 15.40 -6.17 18.01
N GLY A 136 14.71 -7.29 17.82
CA GLY A 136 14.01 -8.05 18.84
C GLY A 136 12.58 -8.33 18.41
N ARG A 137 11.80 -9.01 19.27
CA ARG A 137 10.54 -9.62 18.87
C ARG A 137 9.31 -8.99 19.50
N ASP A 138 9.50 -8.19 20.55
CA ASP A 138 8.41 -7.58 21.27
C ASP A 138 7.93 -6.31 20.56
N ALA A 139 6.62 -6.24 20.30
CA ALA A 139 6.03 -5.17 19.52
C ALA A 139 5.07 -4.30 20.32
N PHE A 140 4.97 -3.02 19.95
CA PHE A 140 3.83 -2.18 20.25
C PHE A 140 3.09 -1.88 18.94
N LEU A 141 1.77 -2.09 18.92
CA LEU A 141 0.97 -1.97 17.70
C LEU A 141 0.11 -0.71 17.75
N LEU A 142 0.24 0.13 16.75
CA LEU A 142 -0.57 1.33 16.56
C LEU A 142 -1.42 1.20 15.31
N GLY A 143 -2.64 1.73 15.35
CA GLY A 143 -3.51 1.79 14.17
C GLY A 143 -4.48 2.96 14.22
N SER A 144 -4.82 3.49 13.06
CA SER A 144 -6.02 4.30 12.95
C SER A 144 -7.26 3.43 13.15
N ASN A 145 -8.27 3.98 13.81
CA ASN A 145 -9.44 3.23 14.27
C ASN A 145 -10.41 2.91 13.10
N TYR A 146 -9.95 2.07 12.17
CA TYR A 146 -10.72 1.56 11.05
C TYR A 146 -10.10 0.25 10.50
N ILE A 147 -10.73 -0.34 9.47
CA ILE A 147 -10.45 -1.69 8.95
C ILE A 147 -8.95 -1.97 8.75
N TRP A 148 -8.21 -1.07 8.08
CA TRP A 148 -6.76 -1.24 7.86
C TRP A 148 -5.99 -1.43 9.17
N GLY A 149 -6.19 -0.52 10.15
CA GLY A 149 -5.50 -0.59 11.43
C GLY A 149 -5.85 -1.87 12.20
N TRP A 150 -7.14 -2.25 12.22
CA TRP A 150 -7.59 -3.45 12.93
C TRP A 150 -7.02 -4.73 12.34
N GLU A 151 -7.13 -4.90 11.01
CA GLU A 151 -6.70 -6.13 10.34
C GLU A 151 -5.17 -6.25 10.29
N MET A 152 -4.45 -5.17 10.05
CA MET A 152 -2.99 -5.18 10.07
C MET A 152 -2.46 -5.54 11.46
N ASN A 153 -3.03 -4.96 12.52
CA ASN A 153 -2.63 -5.30 13.89
C ASN A 153 -3.04 -6.73 14.27
N ARG A 154 -4.20 -7.22 13.80
CA ARG A 154 -4.61 -8.62 14.00
C ARG A 154 -3.58 -9.59 13.44
N ILE A 155 -3.15 -9.38 12.19
CA ILE A 155 -2.12 -10.22 11.55
C ILE A 155 -0.78 -10.06 12.29
N ALA A 156 -0.44 -8.83 12.66
CA ALA A 156 0.82 -8.56 13.37
C ALA A 156 0.90 -9.29 14.72
N ARG A 157 -0.20 -9.42 15.46
CA ARG A 157 -0.23 -10.22 16.71
C ARG A 157 0.17 -11.67 16.47
N ASP A 158 -0.40 -12.29 15.42
CA ASP A 158 -0.07 -13.68 15.07
C ASP A 158 1.41 -13.79 14.67
N LEU A 159 1.91 -12.88 13.83
CA LEU A 159 3.32 -12.87 13.41
C LEU A 159 4.30 -12.64 14.55
N VAL A 160 3.98 -11.77 15.51
CA VAL A 160 4.80 -11.52 16.69
C VAL A 160 4.84 -12.77 17.58
N ALA A 161 3.71 -13.42 17.81
CA ALA A 161 3.64 -14.67 18.57
C ALA A 161 4.42 -15.80 17.88
N ASP A 162 4.30 -15.95 16.56
CA ASP A 162 5.03 -16.93 15.75
C ASP A 162 6.54 -16.69 15.76
N ALA A 163 6.96 -15.42 15.85
CA ALA A 163 8.36 -15.05 16.05
C ALA A 163 8.87 -15.35 17.47
N GLY A 164 7.99 -15.72 18.41
CA GLY A 164 8.30 -15.95 19.82
C GLY A 164 8.46 -14.66 20.61
N GLY A 165 7.76 -13.57 20.22
CA GLY A 165 7.68 -12.31 20.91
C GLY A 165 6.33 -12.07 21.58
N GLU A 166 6.19 -10.90 22.19
CA GLU A 166 4.95 -10.45 22.86
C GLU A 166 4.49 -9.09 22.30
N VAL A 167 3.17 -8.89 22.22
CA VAL A 167 2.59 -7.58 21.99
C VAL A 167 2.51 -6.83 23.33
N ARG A 168 3.40 -5.87 23.52
CA ARG A 168 3.53 -5.08 24.76
C ARG A 168 2.41 -4.05 24.93
N GLY A 169 1.70 -3.73 23.85
CA GLY A 169 0.52 -2.88 23.84
C GLY A 169 -0.04 -2.73 22.43
N GLU A 170 -1.33 -2.41 22.37
CA GLU A 170 -2.05 -2.17 21.12
C GLU A 170 -3.04 -1.02 21.32
N ARG A 171 -2.96 0.00 20.47
CA ARG A 171 -3.78 1.21 20.59
C ARG A 171 -4.26 1.71 19.24
N TYR A 172 -5.42 2.32 19.27
CA TYR A 172 -6.07 2.90 18.08
C TYR A 172 -6.42 4.35 18.32
N LEU A 173 -6.18 5.20 17.32
CA LEU A 173 -6.60 6.60 17.31
C LEU A 173 -7.70 6.83 16.27
N PRO A 174 -8.66 7.72 16.51
CA PRO A 174 -9.52 8.22 15.46
C PRO A 174 -8.70 8.80 14.31
N LEU A 175 -9.21 8.68 13.07
CA LEU A 175 -8.54 9.27 11.91
C LEU A 175 -8.37 10.79 12.08
N GLY A 176 -7.14 11.28 11.92
CA GLY A 176 -6.80 12.70 12.06
C GLY A 176 -6.59 13.19 13.49
N ASP A 177 -6.80 12.34 14.50
CA ASP A 177 -6.46 12.69 15.88
C ASP A 177 -4.93 12.74 16.04
N THR A 178 -4.43 13.84 16.59
CA THR A 178 -3.00 14.12 16.77
C THR A 178 -2.56 14.08 18.24
N ASP A 179 -3.46 13.79 19.20
CA ASP A 179 -3.06 13.56 20.58
C ASP A 179 -2.46 12.16 20.76
N VAL A 180 -1.15 12.09 20.64
CA VAL A 180 -0.34 10.88 20.75
C VAL A 180 0.39 10.75 22.09
N SER A 181 0.19 11.69 23.01
CA SER A 181 0.95 11.78 24.29
C SER A 181 0.87 10.49 25.10
N ARG A 182 -0.34 9.97 25.28
CA ARG A 182 -0.58 8.71 25.99
C ARG A 182 0.06 7.50 25.32
N LEU A 183 0.09 7.46 23.98
CA LEU A 183 0.74 6.38 23.24
C LEU A 183 2.23 6.32 23.54
N VAL A 184 2.89 7.49 23.50
CA VAL A 184 4.33 7.61 23.75
C VAL A 184 4.66 7.26 25.21
N GLU A 185 3.82 7.64 26.18
CA GLU A 185 3.97 7.25 27.59
C GLU A 185 3.89 5.72 27.78
N GLU A 186 2.91 5.07 27.16
CA GLU A 186 2.76 3.62 27.24
C GLU A 186 3.92 2.87 26.56
N ILE A 187 4.39 3.35 25.40
CA ILE A 187 5.57 2.80 24.72
C ILE A 187 6.81 2.96 25.58
N CYS A 188 6.98 4.12 26.23
CA CYS A 188 8.09 4.36 27.14
C CYS A 188 8.07 3.37 28.33
N ALA A 189 6.90 3.14 28.91
CA ALA A 189 6.71 2.25 30.06
C ALA A 189 6.92 0.76 29.71
N THR A 190 6.48 0.33 28.52
CA THR A 190 6.52 -1.08 28.09
C THR A 190 7.81 -1.45 27.36
N ALA A 191 8.53 -0.47 26.83
CA ALA A 191 9.81 -0.58 26.13
C ALA A 191 9.86 -1.75 25.10
N PRO A 192 8.95 -1.78 24.09
CA PRO A 192 8.94 -2.80 23.05
C PRO A 192 10.22 -2.75 22.22
N ASP A 193 10.55 -3.81 21.49
CA ASP A 193 11.72 -3.82 20.60
C ASP A 193 11.48 -3.00 19.33
N PHE A 194 10.22 -2.91 18.87
CA PHE A 194 9.82 -2.07 17.76
C PHE A 194 8.36 -1.60 17.88
N VAL A 195 8.00 -0.57 17.16
CA VAL A 195 6.63 -0.06 17.06
C VAL A 195 6.13 -0.24 15.64
N LEU A 196 5.05 -1.04 15.44
CA LEU A 196 4.35 -1.10 14.15
C LEU A 196 3.35 0.05 14.08
N ASN A 197 3.57 0.95 13.12
CA ASN A 197 2.75 2.14 12.93
C ASN A 197 1.83 1.98 11.72
N ASN A 198 0.55 1.70 11.96
CA ASN A 198 -0.54 1.68 10.99
C ASN A 198 -1.47 2.91 11.14
N LEU A 199 -0.97 3.98 11.77
CA LEU A 199 -1.63 5.29 11.76
C LEU A 199 -1.55 5.92 10.37
N ILE A 200 -2.49 6.77 10.05
CA ILE A 200 -2.62 7.42 8.74
C ILE A 200 -2.54 8.94 8.86
N GLY A 201 -1.78 9.56 7.95
CA GLY A 201 -1.73 11.01 7.77
C GLY A 201 -1.33 11.76 9.05
N PRO A 202 -2.06 12.84 9.44
CA PRO A 202 -1.68 13.68 10.58
C PRO A 202 -1.42 12.94 11.88
N SER A 203 -2.17 11.86 12.17
CA SER A 203 -1.94 11.03 13.37
C SER A 203 -0.56 10.36 13.34
N SER A 204 -0.16 9.84 12.16
CA SER A 204 1.16 9.23 11.98
C SER A 204 2.27 10.28 12.10
N TYR A 205 2.08 11.48 11.52
CA TYR A 205 3.10 12.53 11.54
C TYR A 205 3.35 13.05 12.96
N ALA A 206 2.28 13.30 13.72
CA ALA A 206 2.38 13.68 15.13
C ALA A 206 3.06 12.59 15.97
N PHE A 207 2.80 11.31 15.66
CA PHE A 207 3.45 10.21 16.34
C PHE A 207 4.97 10.18 16.07
N PHE A 208 5.43 10.35 14.82
CA PHE A 208 6.87 10.41 14.52
C PHE A 208 7.58 11.55 15.26
N GLU A 209 6.98 12.75 15.33
CA GLU A 209 7.51 13.88 16.07
C GLU A 209 7.65 13.57 17.56
N ALA A 210 6.57 13.06 18.17
CA ALA A 210 6.57 12.72 19.61
C ALA A 210 7.52 11.56 19.94
N TYR A 211 7.66 10.57 19.05
CA TYR A 211 8.58 9.45 19.22
C TYR A 211 10.05 9.90 19.07
N ALA A 212 10.35 10.79 18.15
CA ALA A 212 11.68 11.39 18.03
C ALA A 212 12.07 12.14 19.30
N ALA A 213 11.14 12.97 19.85
CA ALA A 213 11.35 13.64 21.13
C ALA A 213 11.56 12.68 22.30
N LEU A 214 10.94 11.50 22.30
CA LEU A 214 11.23 10.43 23.26
C LEU A 214 12.66 9.92 23.08
N GLY A 215 13.11 9.65 21.85
CA GLY A 215 14.46 9.18 21.54
C GLY A 215 15.58 10.18 21.91
N GLU A 216 15.28 11.49 21.89
CA GLU A 216 16.20 12.53 22.37
C GLU A 216 16.39 12.49 23.90
N ARG A 217 15.32 12.18 24.64
CA ARG A 217 15.34 12.08 26.13
C ARG A 217 15.85 10.73 26.63
N ASP A 218 15.63 9.67 25.84
CA ASP A 218 16.00 8.29 26.19
C ASP A 218 16.52 7.56 24.96
N GLU A 219 17.83 7.36 24.90
CA GLU A 219 18.51 6.71 23.79
C GLU A 219 18.03 5.29 23.46
N ARG A 220 17.34 4.63 24.41
CA ARG A 220 16.74 3.32 24.17
C ARG A 220 15.70 3.34 23.06
N PHE A 221 15.09 4.52 22.81
CA PHE A 221 14.03 4.71 21.80
C PHE A 221 14.55 5.32 20.49
N ARG A 222 15.86 5.40 20.31
CA ARG A 222 16.42 5.78 19.01
C ARG A 222 16.17 4.67 17.97
N PRO A 223 16.01 5.04 16.67
CA PRO A 223 15.65 4.09 15.60
C PRO A 223 16.63 2.93 15.41
N GLU A 224 17.90 3.12 15.79
CA GLU A 224 18.93 2.07 15.74
C GLU A 224 18.67 0.93 16.73
N ARG A 225 17.90 1.19 17.79
CA ARG A 225 17.55 0.23 18.84
C ARG A 225 16.10 -0.19 18.81
N ARG A 226 15.18 0.76 18.60
CA ARG A 226 13.73 0.57 18.62
C ARG A 226 13.08 1.33 17.46
N PRO A 227 13.12 0.78 16.23
CA PRO A 227 12.55 1.46 15.10
C PRO A 227 11.02 1.52 15.15
N VAL A 228 10.47 2.59 14.60
CA VAL A 228 9.10 2.62 14.10
C VAL A 228 9.12 1.97 12.71
N VAL A 229 8.18 1.05 12.45
CA VAL A 229 8.09 0.33 11.19
C VAL A 229 6.69 0.43 10.61
N SER A 230 6.55 0.47 9.29
CA SER A 230 5.27 0.67 8.61
C SER A 230 5.16 -0.14 7.32
N CYS A 231 3.92 -0.40 6.87
CA CYS A 231 3.61 -0.96 5.56
C CYS A 231 2.88 0.03 4.63
N ASN A 232 2.59 1.24 5.11
CA ASN A 232 1.84 2.26 4.38
C ASN A 232 2.57 3.61 4.27
N LEU A 233 3.61 3.85 5.06
CA LEU A 233 4.42 5.05 4.94
C LEU A 233 5.23 5.01 3.65
N THR A 234 5.13 6.05 2.83
CA THR A 234 5.73 6.15 1.51
C THR A 234 6.46 7.48 1.32
N GLU A 235 7.24 7.61 0.25
CA GLU A 235 8.01 8.82 -0.06
C GLU A 235 7.16 10.09 -0.12
N ALA A 236 5.89 9.97 -0.52
CA ALA A 236 4.96 11.11 -0.56
C ALA A 236 4.72 11.77 0.81
N GLU A 237 4.95 11.04 1.90
CA GLU A 237 4.72 11.50 3.27
C GLU A 237 6.01 11.90 3.99
N LEU A 238 7.20 11.50 3.49
CA LEU A 238 8.48 11.77 4.15
C LEU A 238 8.74 13.25 4.45
N PRO A 239 8.38 14.21 3.57
CA PRO A 239 8.51 15.63 3.90
C PRO A 239 7.70 16.05 5.14
N SER A 240 6.56 15.39 5.40
CA SER A 240 5.72 15.71 6.56
C SER A 240 6.26 15.17 7.89
N ILE A 241 7.21 14.23 7.86
CA ILE A 241 7.84 13.65 9.04
C ILE A 241 9.32 13.98 9.17
N ALA A 242 9.89 14.72 8.22
CA ALA A 242 11.27 15.17 8.31
C ALA A 242 11.41 16.28 9.38
N PRO A 243 12.46 16.26 10.25
CA PRO A 243 13.53 15.26 10.33
C PRO A 243 13.21 14.04 11.22
N HIS A 244 12.01 13.94 11.79
CA HIS A 244 11.64 12.97 12.83
C HIS A 244 11.58 11.51 12.36
N GLY A 245 11.49 11.30 11.03
CA GLY A 245 11.42 9.97 10.43
C GLY A 245 12.77 9.27 10.26
N GLU A 246 13.89 9.95 10.47
CA GLU A 246 15.24 9.44 10.18
C GLU A 246 15.53 8.08 10.84
N GLY A 247 16.01 7.11 10.07
CA GLY A 247 16.41 5.79 10.55
C GLY A 247 15.29 4.76 10.70
N HIS A 248 14.02 5.16 10.68
CA HIS A 248 12.86 4.28 10.73
C HIS A 248 12.65 3.51 9.42
N LEU A 249 11.75 2.52 9.40
CA LEU A 249 11.64 1.56 8.30
C LEU A 249 10.24 1.54 7.69
N SER A 250 10.17 1.31 6.37
CA SER A 250 8.91 0.95 5.70
C SER A 250 9.13 -0.21 4.73
N CYS A 251 8.11 -1.07 4.57
CA CYS A 251 8.11 -2.16 3.59
C CYS A 251 7.15 -1.84 2.45
N LEU A 252 7.68 -1.74 1.24
CA LEU A 252 7.02 -1.22 0.06
C LEU A 252 7.31 -2.09 -1.16
N PRO A 253 6.41 -2.21 -2.16
CA PRO A 253 6.71 -2.90 -3.42
C PRO A 253 7.62 -2.09 -4.35
N PHE A 254 7.74 -0.78 -4.12
CA PHE A 254 8.56 0.15 -4.90
C PHE A 254 9.21 1.17 -3.97
N VAL A 255 10.45 1.53 -4.27
CA VAL A 255 11.20 2.64 -3.69
C VAL A 255 11.78 3.46 -4.83
N HIS A 256 11.61 4.77 -4.77
CA HIS A 256 12.12 5.69 -5.79
C HIS A 256 13.66 5.68 -5.83
N ASP A 257 14.24 5.62 -7.02
CA ASP A 257 15.67 5.48 -7.26
C ASP A 257 16.30 6.64 -8.06
N ASP A 258 15.70 7.83 -7.96
CA ASP A 258 16.12 9.07 -8.65
C ASP A 258 16.03 9.02 -10.19
N ARG A 259 15.45 7.98 -10.79
CA ARG A 259 15.15 7.93 -12.22
C ARG A 259 13.87 8.68 -12.56
N ALA A 260 13.72 9.04 -13.83
CA ALA A 260 12.46 9.59 -14.32
C ALA A 260 11.32 8.57 -14.14
N GLY A 261 10.19 9.02 -13.60
CA GLY A 261 9.02 8.17 -13.35
C GLY A 261 8.36 8.47 -12.01
N PRO A 262 7.57 7.52 -11.49
CA PRO A 262 6.89 7.67 -10.20
C PRO A 262 7.86 7.96 -9.05
N ARG A 263 7.45 8.86 -8.15
CA ARG A 263 8.27 9.34 -7.02
C ARG A 263 7.96 8.62 -5.70
N SER A 264 6.90 7.81 -5.66
CA SER A 264 6.50 7.08 -4.48
C SER A 264 5.86 5.75 -4.83
N SER A 265 5.78 4.84 -3.84
CA SER A 265 5.17 3.53 -4.01
C SER A 265 3.70 3.60 -4.44
N PHE A 266 2.92 4.55 -3.90
CA PHE A 266 1.51 4.72 -4.27
C PHE A 266 1.36 5.29 -5.70
N GLU A 267 2.20 6.23 -6.07
CA GLU A 267 2.26 6.76 -7.43
C GLU A 267 2.64 5.65 -8.43
N ALA A 268 3.65 4.82 -8.10
CA ALA A 268 4.07 3.71 -8.93
C ALA A 268 2.98 2.64 -9.09
N ALA A 269 2.23 2.32 -8.04
CA ALA A 269 1.14 1.35 -8.10
C ALA A 269 -0.02 1.85 -8.97
N ALA A 270 -0.39 3.12 -8.86
CA ALA A 270 -1.43 3.72 -9.70
C ALA A 270 -1.00 3.82 -11.17
N HIS A 271 0.25 4.18 -11.44
CA HIS A 271 0.83 4.18 -12.79
C HIS A 271 0.81 2.76 -13.39
N ALA A 272 1.26 1.75 -12.62
CA ALA A 272 1.25 0.36 -13.04
C ALA A 272 -0.17 -0.17 -13.30
N ALA A 273 -1.16 0.26 -12.50
CA ALA A 273 -2.56 -0.08 -12.71
C ALA A 273 -3.07 0.37 -14.09
N VAL A 274 -2.75 1.61 -14.49
CA VAL A 274 -3.17 2.16 -15.79
C VAL A 274 -2.44 1.46 -16.94
N THR A 275 -1.14 1.24 -16.83
CA THR A 275 -0.38 0.58 -17.92
C THR A 275 -0.76 -0.89 -18.09
N ALA A 276 -0.98 -1.62 -16.98
CA ALA A 276 -1.48 -3.00 -17.01
C ALA A 276 -2.92 -3.08 -17.55
N LEU A 277 -3.79 -2.11 -17.22
CA LEU A 277 -5.13 -1.99 -17.79
C LEU A 277 -5.06 -1.82 -19.30
N ALA A 278 -4.17 -0.96 -19.82
CA ALA A 278 -4.00 -0.78 -21.26
C ALA A 278 -3.59 -2.07 -21.95
N ASP A 279 -2.59 -2.78 -21.41
CA ASP A 279 -2.14 -4.07 -21.92
C ASP A 279 -3.26 -5.12 -21.92
N ALA A 280 -4.07 -5.16 -20.85
CA ALA A 280 -5.17 -6.10 -20.71
C ALA A 280 -6.31 -5.80 -21.69
N ILE A 281 -6.64 -4.53 -21.94
CA ILE A 281 -7.66 -4.11 -22.93
C ILE A 281 -7.21 -4.48 -24.35
N GLU A 282 -5.97 -4.19 -24.72
CA GLU A 282 -5.44 -4.54 -26.04
C GLU A 282 -5.39 -6.06 -26.23
N LEU A 283 -5.01 -6.82 -25.20
CA LEU A 283 -5.00 -8.28 -25.22
C LEU A 283 -6.42 -8.87 -25.35
N ALA A 284 -7.40 -8.26 -24.66
CA ALA A 284 -8.80 -8.68 -24.73
C ALA A 284 -9.49 -8.26 -26.03
N GLY A 285 -8.97 -7.26 -26.74
CA GLY A 285 -9.60 -6.63 -27.91
C GLY A 285 -10.85 -5.81 -27.58
N THR A 286 -11.18 -5.67 -26.31
CA THR A 286 -12.37 -4.98 -25.78
C THR A 286 -12.07 -4.38 -24.43
N ASP A 287 -12.87 -3.40 -24.00
CA ASP A 287 -12.88 -2.82 -22.67
C ASP A 287 -13.99 -3.39 -21.75
N GLU A 288 -14.59 -4.52 -22.14
CA GLU A 288 -15.56 -5.23 -21.30
C GLU A 288 -14.84 -5.78 -20.05
N PRO A 289 -15.31 -5.44 -18.80
CA PRO A 289 -14.61 -5.75 -17.56
C PRO A 289 -14.28 -7.22 -17.34
N GLY A 290 -15.18 -8.12 -17.66
CA GLY A 290 -14.94 -9.57 -17.52
C GLY A 290 -13.84 -10.07 -18.44
N ALA A 291 -13.86 -9.64 -19.72
CA ALA A 291 -12.84 -9.99 -20.70
C ALA A 291 -11.47 -9.41 -20.33
N VAL A 292 -11.45 -8.14 -19.87
CA VAL A 292 -10.22 -7.46 -19.41
C VAL A 292 -9.64 -8.14 -18.19
N ARG A 293 -10.47 -8.52 -17.21
CA ARG A 293 -10.03 -9.27 -16.03
C ARG A 293 -9.39 -10.60 -16.39
N HIS A 294 -9.98 -11.37 -17.30
CA HIS A 294 -9.40 -12.62 -17.78
C HIS A 294 -8.07 -12.39 -18.51
N ALA A 295 -8.02 -11.37 -19.37
CA ALA A 295 -6.79 -11.00 -20.07
C ALA A 295 -5.69 -10.59 -19.10
N ALA A 296 -6.02 -9.80 -18.06
CA ALA A 296 -5.09 -9.37 -17.02
C ALA A 296 -4.45 -10.55 -16.27
N ALA A 297 -5.20 -11.62 -16.04
CA ALA A 297 -4.70 -12.82 -15.36
C ALA A 297 -3.96 -13.81 -16.30
N SER A 298 -4.01 -13.61 -17.62
CA SER A 298 -3.52 -14.60 -18.59
C SER A 298 -2.01 -14.59 -18.82
N ARG A 299 -1.35 -13.45 -18.58
CA ARG A 299 0.10 -13.29 -18.77
C ARG A 299 0.68 -12.23 -17.85
N PRO A 300 2.03 -12.23 -17.60
CA PRO A 300 2.68 -11.16 -16.88
C PRO A 300 2.74 -9.86 -17.71
N PHE A 301 2.84 -8.71 -17.01
CA PHE A 301 2.99 -7.37 -17.55
C PHE A 301 4.30 -6.74 -17.06
N ASP A 302 4.97 -6.00 -17.93
CA ASP A 302 6.14 -5.20 -17.57
C ASP A 302 5.65 -3.79 -17.16
N THR A 303 5.88 -3.42 -15.91
CA THR A 303 5.43 -2.16 -15.32
C THR A 303 6.54 -1.45 -14.56
N VAL A 304 6.28 -0.26 -14.06
CA VAL A 304 7.22 0.46 -13.17
C VAL A 304 7.46 -0.27 -11.83
N LEU A 305 6.58 -1.20 -11.43
CA LEU A 305 6.78 -2.09 -10.28
C LEU A 305 7.66 -3.32 -10.62
N GLY A 306 8.09 -3.43 -11.87
CA GLY A 306 8.74 -4.59 -12.44
C GLY A 306 7.77 -5.48 -13.20
N ARG A 307 8.17 -6.72 -13.44
CA ARG A 307 7.32 -7.71 -14.11
C ARG A 307 6.35 -8.31 -13.12
N ILE A 308 5.07 -8.00 -13.26
CA ILE A 308 3.98 -8.45 -12.40
C ILE A 308 3.08 -9.44 -13.10
N ARG A 309 2.38 -10.28 -12.33
CA ARG A 309 1.31 -11.17 -12.78
C ARG A 309 0.11 -10.97 -11.86
N ILE A 310 -1.09 -10.97 -12.44
CA ILE A 310 -2.32 -10.96 -11.66
C ILE A 310 -2.76 -12.41 -11.42
N ASP A 311 -2.97 -12.76 -10.16
CA ASP A 311 -3.49 -14.09 -9.79
C ASP A 311 -4.94 -14.23 -10.24
N ALA A 312 -5.26 -15.31 -10.95
CA ALA A 312 -6.57 -15.52 -11.55
C ALA A 312 -7.67 -15.81 -10.51
N ALA A 313 -7.32 -16.36 -9.36
CA ALA A 313 -8.28 -16.74 -8.32
C ALA A 313 -8.61 -15.58 -7.38
N THR A 314 -7.63 -14.71 -7.13
CA THR A 314 -7.75 -13.65 -6.11
C THR A 314 -7.68 -12.24 -6.66
N GLN A 315 -7.32 -12.07 -7.94
CA GLN A 315 -7.16 -10.79 -8.64
C GLN A 315 -6.04 -9.88 -8.05
N HIS A 316 -5.06 -10.45 -7.35
CA HIS A 316 -3.95 -9.71 -6.74
C HIS A 316 -2.69 -9.78 -7.61
N ALA A 317 -1.93 -8.68 -7.61
CA ALA A 317 -0.65 -8.59 -8.30
C ALA A 317 0.46 -9.33 -7.54
N SER A 318 1.31 -10.07 -8.28
CA SER A 318 2.59 -10.51 -7.75
C SER A 318 3.54 -9.32 -7.66
N LEU A 319 4.15 -9.07 -6.50
CA LEU A 319 4.94 -7.88 -6.25
C LEU A 319 6.22 -8.22 -5.47
N PRO A 320 7.32 -7.50 -5.72
CA PRO A 320 8.49 -7.58 -4.86
C PRO A 320 8.21 -6.84 -3.54
N PHE A 321 9.01 -7.11 -2.51
CA PHE A 321 9.13 -6.21 -1.38
C PHE A 321 10.50 -5.53 -1.35
N ARG A 322 10.51 -4.32 -0.79
CA ARG A 322 11.70 -3.57 -0.42
C ARG A 322 11.49 -3.00 0.97
N ILE A 323 12.40 -3.29 1.89
CA ILE A 323 12.44 -2.64 3.19
C ILE A 323 13.39 -1.46 3.06
N GLY A 324 12.83 -0.27 3.16
CA GLY A 324 13.54 0.99 3.07
C GLY A 324 13.75 1.60 4.45
N ARG A 325 14.97 2.07 4.70
CA ARG A 325 15.30 2.92 5.85
C ARG A 325 15.20 4.38 5.43
N ILE A 326 14.53 5.19 6.23
CA ILE A 326 14.39 6.62 5.96
C ILE A 326 15.75 7.32 6.11
N ARG A 327 16.10 8.10 5.08
CA ARG A 327 17.29 8.96 4.99
C ARG A 327 16.87 10.32 4.40
N GLY A 328 16.58 11.27 5.28
CA GLY A 328 15.94 12.51 4.87
C GLY A 328 14.57 12.27 4.24
N GLU A 329 14.39 12.70 3.00
CA GLU A 329 13.13 12.58 2.25
C GLU A 329 13.12 11.40 1.25
N ARG A 330 13.92 10.35 1.50
CA ARG A 330 13.98 9.13 0.66
C ARG A 330 14.19 7.87 1.49
N PHE A 331 14.01 6.73 0.85
CA PHE A 331 14.35 5.43 1.42
C PHE A 331 15.67 4.90 0.88
N GLU A 332 16.52 4.42 1.78
CA GLU A 332 17.67 3.56 1.47
C GLU A 332 17.21 2.10 1.61
N VAL A 333 17.25 1.32 0.54
CA VAL A 333 16.83 -0.08 0.57
C VAL A 333 17.84 -0.91 1.37
N VAL A 334 17.40 -1.50 2.47
CA VAL A 334 18.23 -2.34 3.36
C VAL A 334 17.99 -3.83 3.19
N GLU A 335 16.84 -4.21 2.62
CA GLU A 335 16.51 -5.58 2.23
C GLU A 335 15.48 -5.55 1.09
N ALA A 336 15.56 -6.53 0.19
CA ALA A 336 14.61 -6.69 -0.90
C ALA A 336 14.45 -8.17 -1.26
N SER A 337 13.28 -8.53 -1.80
CA SER A 337 13.09 -9.84 -2.41
C SER A 337 13.92 -10.00 -3.69
N ALA A 338 14.31 -11.22 -4.02
CA ALA A 338 15.03 -11.52 -5.27
C ALA A 338 14.18 -11.28 -6.53
N GLY A 339 12.85 -11.19 -6.38
CA GLY A 339 11.89 -10.96 -7.46
C GLY A 339 10.50 -10.76 -6.90
N SER A 340 9.49 -10.79 -7.77
CA SER A 340 8.09 -10.70 -7.38
C SER A 340 7.68 -11.94 -6.57
N ILE A 341 6.89 -11.71 -5.53
CA ILE A 341 6.29 -12.72 -4.66
C ILE A 341 4.84 -12.89 -5.09
N ASP A 342 4.39 -14.13 -5.25
CA ASP A 342 2.98 -14.40 -5.54
C ASP A 342 2.10 -13.98 -4.35
N PRO A 343 0.96 -13.33 -4.61
CA PRO A 343 0.08 -12.86 -3.54
C PRO A 343 -0.55 -14.02 -2.78
N ASP A 344 -0.66 -13.86 -1.47
CA ASP A 344 -1.40 -14.76 -0.58
C ASP A 344 -2.26 -13.92 0.38
N PRO A 345 -3.38 -13.35 -0.11
CA PRO A 345 -4.19 -12.43 0.68
C PRO A 345 -4.83 -13.07 1.90
N TYR A 346 -4.93 -14.40 1.94
CA TYR A 346 -5.50 -15.15 3.07
C TYR A 346 -4.43 -15.77 3.97
N LEU A 347 -3.13 -15.59 3.68
CA LEU A 347 -2.00 -16.20 4.37
C LEU A 347 -2.11 -17.74 4.46
N SER A 348 -2.71 -18.34 3.45
CA SER A 348 -2.96 -19.80 3.39
C SER A 348 -1.69 -20.62 3.16
N ARG A 349 -0.64 -19.99 2.64
CA ARG A 349 0.69 -20.58 2.39
C ARG A 349 1.75 -20.07 3.35
N TYR A 350 1.36 -19.23 4.30
CA TYR A 350 2.26 -18.74 5.33
C TYR A 350 2.69 -19.88 6.25
N ASP A 351 4.00 -20.01 6.49
CA ASP A 351 4.59 -20.99 7.40
C ASP A 351 5.57 -20.30 8.36
N PRO A 352 5.22 -20.22 9.66
CA PRO A 352 6.08 -19.62 10.69
C PRO A 352 7.48 -20.25 10.75
N ALA A 353 7.56 -21.58 10.58
CA ALA A 353 8.83 -22.29 10.69
C ALA A 353 9.81 -21.94 9.58
N THR A 354 9.33 -21.55 8.40
CA THR A 354 10.16 -21.05 7.30
C THR A 354 10.44 -19.55 7.43
N THR A 355 9.47 -18.77 7.89
CA THR A 355 9.55 -17.32 8.00
C THR A 355 10.53 -16.87 9.08
N PHE A 356 10.51 -17.51 10.26
CA PHE A 356 11.30 -17.12 11.43
C PHE A 356 12.47 -18.08 11.74
N ARG A 357 12.96 -18.80 10.74
CA ARG A 357 14.14 -19.66 10.93
C ARG A 357 15.33 -18.85 11.43
N PRO A 358 16.02 -19.28 12.49
CA PRO A 358 17.30 -18.70 12.85
C PRO A 358 18.24 -18.84 11.66
N ALA A 359 18.85 -17.74 11.21
CA ALA A 359 19.92 -17.81 10.23
C ALA A 359 21.02 -18.73 10.81
N LEU A 360 21.20 -19.91 10.25
CA LEU A 360 22.33 -20.80 10.62
C LEU A 360 23.63 -20.02 10.34
N ARG A 361 24.20 -19.39 11.38
CA ARG A 361 25.56 -18.86 11.30
C ARG A 361 26.48 -20.09 11.23
N LEU A 362 27.01 -20.37 10.04
CA LEU A 362 28.20 -21.21 9.91
C LEU A 362 29.30 -20.50 10.72
N VAL A 363 29.56 -21.02 11.93
CA VAL A 363 30.76 -20.70 12.67
C VAL A 363 31.90 -21.31 11.89
N ARG A 364 32.68 -20.48 11.20
CA ARG A 364 33.96 -20.85 10.61
C ARG A 364 35.07 -20.68 11.62
#